data_8ba7397dc28a79369c631df172264207
#
_entry.id   8ba7397dc28a79369c631df172264207
#
_cell.length_a   1.000
_cell.length_b   1.000
_cell.length_c   1.000
_cell.angle_alpha   90.00
_cell.angle_beta   90.00
_cell.angle_gamma   90.00
#
_symmetry.space_group_name_H-M   'P 1'
#
loop_
_entity.id
_entity.type
_entity.pdbx_description
1 polymer ?
#
loop_
_entity_poly.entity_id
_entity_poly.type
_entity_poly.pdbx_seq_one_letter_code
_entity_poly.pdbx_strand_id
1 'polypeptide(L)'
;MIKKFLKFIAFILCLCLCTVAVANCAVMFSKYQKSTVDDISGSYDCILVLGASVLSDGTPCKMLSERLDTAIALYQKGVSDKLLLSGYTSAEDQYDEIRAMKNYVLERGVPQDAIFTDGYGLSTYDSVVRAKKIFCAYTVIIVTQKYHLDRALYVAKNKDLPAVGVACDAGKGGYTDILNNQVREIFARTKAFFYCLLDFQPKFLGEAQNINAN
;
A
#
# COMPACT_ATOMS: atom_id res chain seq x y z
N MET A 1 35.85 -18.35 27.71
CA MET A 1 35.10 -18.61 26.46
C MET A 1 33.69 -18.01 26.50
N ILE A 2 32.88 -18.35 27.46
CA ILE A 2 31.46 -17.91 27.58
C ILE A 2 31.31 -16.38 27.54
N LYS A 3 32.13 -15.62 28.29
CA LYS A 3 32.03 -14.12 28.28
C LYS A 3 32.32 -13.50 26.91
N LYS A 4 33.24 -14.07 26.11
CA LYS A 4 33.51 -13.60 24.74
C LYS A 4 32.33 -13.92 23.80
N PHE A 5 31.75 -15.10 23.96
CA PHE A 5 30.57 -15.52 23.20
C PHE A 5 29.35 -14.63 23.49
N LEU A 6 29.08 -14.33 24.77
CA LEU A 6 28.01 -13.42 25.17
C LEU A 6 28.21 -11.99 24.61
N LYS A 7 29.46 -11.48 24.63
CA LYS A 7 29.74 -10.17 24.02
C LYS A 7 29.51 -10.18 22.51
N PHE A 8 29.84 -11.27 21.82
CA PHE A 8 29.59 -11.41 20.38
C PHE A 8 28.08 -11.44 20.06
N ILE A 9 27.30 -12.20 20.85
CA ILE A 9 25.83 -12.20 20.70
C ILE A 9 25.26 -10.80 20.94
N ALA A 10 25.69 -10.12 22.01
CA ALA A 10 25.24 -8.77 22.32
C ALA A 10 25.59 -7.79 21.19
N PHE A 11 26.77 -7.92 20.58
CA PHE A 11 27.17 -7.11 19.44
C PHE A 11 26.26 -7.33 18.22
N ILE A 12 25.97 -8.60 17.87
CA ILE A 12 25.06 -8.93 16.75
C ILE A 12 23.66 -8.39 17.03
N LEU A 13 23.14 -8.56 18.24
CA LEU A 13 21.84 -8.04 18.63
C LEU A 13 21.78 -6.51 18.50
N CYS A 14 22.81 -5.82 18.97
CA CYS A 14 22.92 -4.36 18.82
C CYS A 14 22.94 -3.96 17.35
N LEU A 15 23.69 -4.65 16.50
CA LEU A 15 23.74 -4.40 15.06
C LEU A 15 22.38 -4.59 14.40
N CYS A 16 21.66 -5.67 14.74
CA CYS A 16 20.31 -5.91 14.25
C CYS A 16 19.33 -4.79 14.66
N LEU A 17 19.37 -4.39 15.93
CA LEU A 17 18.52 -3.30 16.43
C LEU A 17 18.83 -1.97 15.73
N CYS A 18 20.11 -1.64 15.56
CA CYS A 18 20.53 -0.45 14.82
C CYS A 18 20.03 -0.49 13.36
N THR A 19 20.13 -1.64 12.70
CA THR A 19 19.64 -1.80 11.32
C THR A 19 18.14 -1.58 11.22
N VAL A 20 17.35 -2.14 12.13
CA VAL A 20 15.90 -1.91 12.20
C VAL A 20 15.60 -0.43 12.46
N ALA A 21 16.31 0.21 13.39
CA ALA A 21 16.12 1.63 13.67
C ALA A 21 16.42 2.51 12.45
N VAL A 22 17.56 2.28 11.77
CA VAL A 22 17.94 3.02 10.56
C VAL A 22 16.89 2.85 9.46
N ALA A 23 16.44 1.62 9.19
CA ALA A 23 15.42 1.36 8.18
C ALA A 23 14.10 2.08 8.50
N ASN A 24 13.65 2.05 9.75
CA ASN A 24 12.45 2.75 10.17
C ASN A 24 12.61 4.28 10.07
N CYS A 25 13.74 4.83 10.50
CA CYS A 25 14.04 6.26 10.36
C CYS A 25 14.03 6.68 8.88
N ALA A 26 14.67 5.91 8.00
CA ALA A 26 14.68 6.19 6.57
C ALA A 26 13.28 6.27 5.97
N VAL A 27 12.37 5.37 6.38
CA VAL A 27 10.98 5.36 5.92
C VAL A 27 10.18 6.50 6.52
N MET A 28 10.29 6.76 7.83
CA MET A 28 9.43 7.72 8.53
C MET A 28 9.82 9.19 8.32
N PHE A 29 11.12 9.47 8.20
CA PHE A 29 11.61 10.85 8.11
C PHE A 29 11.89 11.33 6.68
N SER A 30 11.64 10.50 5.67
CA SER A 30 11.67 10.96 4.28
C SER A 30 10.51 11.94 4.01
N LYS A 31 10.79 12.95 3.21
CA LYS A 31 9.75 13.90 2.78
C LYS A 31 8.87 13.23 1.71
N TYR A 32 7.57 13.20 1.96
CA TYR A 32 6.54 12.69 1.05
C TYR A 32 5.46 13.74 0.82
N GLN A 33 4.87 13.71 -0.35
CA GLN A 33 3.68 14.49 -0.63
C GLN A 33 2.46 13.76 -0.02
N LYS A 34 1.74 14.45 0.83
CA LYS A 34 0.50 13.99 1.45
C LYS A 34 -0.55 15.08 1.32
N SER A 35 -1.78 14.67 1.14
CA SER A 35 -2.92 15.58 1.02
C SER A 35 -4.14 15.00 1.72
N THR A 36 -5.20 15.77 1.80
CA THR A 36 -6.53 15.31 2.16
C THR A 36 -7.40 15.22 0.90
N VAL A 37 -8.57 14.61 1.00
CA VAL A 37 -9.53 14.60 -0.10
C VAL A 37 -9.93 16.03 -0.48
N ASP A 38 -10.02 16.93 0.49
CA ASP A 38 -10.46 18.31 0.24
C ASP A 38 -9.37 19.16 -0.43
N ASP A 39 -8.11 18.98 -0.03
CA ASP A 39 -7.00 19.83 -0.47
C ASP A 39 -6.31 19.35 -1.76
N ILE A 40 -6.45 18.06 -2.11
CA ILE A 40 -5.79 17.50 -3.28
C ILE A 40 -6.31 18.13 -4.58
N SER A 41 -5.40 18.47 -5.47
CA SER A 41 -5.69 19.05 -6.78
C SER A 41 -4.75 18.48 -7.83
N GLY A 42 -5.04 18.75 -9.10
CA GLY A 42 -4.28 18.24 -10.23
C GLY A 42 -4.92 17.00 -10.84
N SER A 43 -4.22 16.36 -11.76
CA SER A 43 -4.64 15.14 -12.45
C SER A 43 -3.60 14.04 -12.24
N TYR A 44 -4.08 12.85 -11.97
CA TYR A 44 -3.26 11.65 -11.70
C TYR A 44 -3.74 10.51 -12.60
N ASP A 45 -2.82 9.62 -12.98
CA ASP A 45 -3.16 8.50 -13.88
C ASP A 45 -4.13 7.53 -13.21
N CYS A 46 -3.98 7.29 -11.92
CA CYS A 46 -4.94 6.49 -11.17
C CYS A 46 -4.92 6.76 -9.67
N ILE A 47 -6.00 6.33 -9.01
CA ILE A 47 -6.09 6.22 -7.56
C ILE A 47 -5.77 4.76 -7.19
N LEU A 48 -4.57 4.52 -6.64
CA LEU A 48 -4.13 3.21 -6.18
C LEU A 48 -4.69 2.92 -4.79
N VAL A 49 -5.62 1.99 -4.71
CA VAL A 49 -6.22 1.53 -3.45
C VAL A 49 -5.50 0.26 -3.00
N LEU A 50 -4.82 0.33 -1.85
CA LEU A 50 -4.15 -0.84 -1.30
C LEU A 50 -5.16 -1.74 -0.56
N GLY A 51 -5.06 -3.05 -0.78
CA GLY A 51 -5.87 -4.06 -0.10
C GLY A 51 -5.61 -4.12 1.41
N ALA A 52 -6.56 -4.66 2.16
CA ALA A 52 -6.47 -4.89 3.60
C ALA A 52 -6.93 -6.29 4.00
N SER A 53 -8.23 -6.53 4.03
CA SER A 53 -8.83 -7.85 4.22
C SER A 53 -10.33 -7.85 3.90
N VAL A 54 -10.86 -9.06 3.71
CA VAL A 54 -12.28 -9.33 3.48
C VAL A 54 -12.82 -10.16 4.64
N LEU A 55 -14.06 -9.92 5.02
CA LEU A 55 -14.75 -10.70 6.03
C LEU A 55 -15.20 -12.06 5.45
N SER A 56 -15.60 -12.98 6.32
CA SER A 56 -16.03 -14.32 5.90
C SER A 56 -17.28 -14.35 5.02
N ASP A 57 -18.07 -13.27 5.04
CA ASP A 57 -19.23 -13.08 4.16
C ASP A 57 -18.89 -12.50 2.78
N GLY A 58 -17.59 -12.26 2.51
CA GLY A 58 -17.12 -11.70 1.25
C GLY A 58 -17.18 -10.15 1.18
N THR A 59 -17.55 -9.48 2.25
CA THR A 59 -17.58 -8.01 2.31
C THR A 59 -16.23 -7.42 2.73
N PRO A 60 -15.87 -6.20 2.29
CA PRO A 60 -14.68 -5.52 2.76
C PRO A 60 -14.70 -5.31 4.27
N CYS A 61 -13.59 -5.59 4.97
CA CYS A 61 -13.47 -5.18 6.36
C CYS A 61 -13.52 -3.65 6.49
N LYS A 62 -13.73 -3.14 7.71
CA LYS A 62 -13.85 -1.70 7.96
C LYS A 62 -12.68 -0.89 7.40
N MET A 63 -11.44 -1.35 7.57
CA MET A 63 -10.26 -0.66 7.03
C MET A 63 -10.27 -0.61 5.49
N LEU A 64 -10.74 -1.67 4.84
CA LEU A 64 -10.83 -1.72 3.39
C LEU A 64 -11.96 -0.84 2.88
N SER A 65 -13.14 -0.86 3.51
CA SER A 65 -14.25 0.03 3.12
C SER A 65 -13.88 1.51 3.26
N GLU A 66 -13.18 1.92 4.32
CA GLU A 66 -12.66 3.29 4.48
C GLU A 66 -11.71 3.71 3.34
N ARG A 67 -10.85 2.80 2.85
CA ARG A 67 -10.01 3.06 1.68
C ARG A 67 -10.83 3.25 0.41
N LEU A 68 -11.80 2.38 0.21
CA LEU A 68 -12.67 2.42 -0.97
C LEU A 68 -13.54 3.68 -0.97
N ASP A 69 -14.12 4.06 0.17
CA ASP A 69 -14.90 5.29 0.30
C ASP A 69 -14.06 6.54 0.00
N THR A 70 -12.82 6.58 0.51
CA THR A 70 -11.87 7.67 0.22
C THR A 70 -11.51 7.71 -1.27
N ALA A 71 -11.30 6.55 -1.89
CA ALA A 71 -10.99 6.48 -3.32
C ALA A 71 -12.17 6.92 -4.19
N ILE A 72 -13.41 6.56 -3.82
CA ILE A 72 -14.63 7.01 -4.49
C ILE A 72 -14.77 8.54 -4.39
N ALA A 73 -14.52 9.10 -3.21
CA ALA A 73 -14.57 10.57 -3.03
C ALA A 73 -13.53 11.30 -3.91
N LEU A 74 -12.32 10.74 -4.04
CA LEU A 74 -11.27 11.26 -4.94
C LEU A 74 -11.66 11.13 -6.42
N TYR A 75 -12.25 10.00 -6.80
CA TYR A 75 -12.79 9.78 -8.13
C TYR A 75 -13.89 10.80 -8.47
N GLN A 76 -14.85 10.98 -7.58
CA GLN A 76 -15.95 11.95 -7.73
C GLN A 76 -15.45 13.40 -7.78
N LYS A 77 -14.34 13.70 -7.11
CA LYS A 77 -13.66 14.99 -7.19
C LYS A 77 -12.99 15.24 -8.56
N GLY A 78 -12.81 14.20 -9.37
CA GLY A 78 -12.24 14.31 -10.70
C GLY A 78 -10.72 14.46 -10.74
N VAL A 79 -10.00 14.10 -9.67
CA VAL A 79 -8.52 14.13 -9.65
C VAL A 79 -7.89 12.94 -10.40
N SER A 80 -8.68 11.92 -10.68
CA SER A 80 -8.39 10.83 -11.61
C SER A 80 -9.70 10.19 -12.06
N ASP A 81 -9.72 9.70 -13.29
CA ASP A 81 -10.83 8.94 -13.89
C ASP A 81 -10.66 7.42 -13.74
N LYS A 82 -9.63 6.96 -13.02
CA LYS A 82 -9.29 5.54 -12.88
C LYS A 82 -9.01 5.14 -11.44
N LEU A 83 -9.59 4.00 -11.03
CA LEU A 83 -9.26 3.31 -9.80
C LEU A 83 -8.41 2.07 -10.11
N LEU A 84 -7.25 1.94 -9.48
CA LEU A 84 -6.45 0.72 -9.48
C LEU A 84 -6.59 0.02 -8.12
N LEU A 85 -7.39 -1.03 -8.08
CA LEU A 85 -7.66 -1.83 -6.90
C LEU A 85 -6.59 -2.93 -6.79
N SER A 86 -5.66 -2.81 -5.83
CA SER A 86 -4.55 -3.76 -5.68
C SER A 86 -4.65 -4.51 -4.36
N GLY A 87 -4.81 -5.82 -4.45
CA GLY A 87 -5.01 -6.72 -3.32
C GLY A 87 -4.57 -8.14 -3.66
N TYR A 88 -5.05 -9.10 -2.89
CA TYR A 88 -4.74 -10.52 -3.07
C TYR A 88 -5.97 -11.32 -3.48
N THR A 89 -5.75 -12.22 -4.44
CA THR A 89 -6.74 -13.21 -4.86
C THR A 89 -6.09 -14.58 -4.86
N SER A 90 -6.73 -15.56 -4.22
CA SER A 90 -6.30 -16.96 -4.21
C SER A 90 -7.48 -17.87 -4.52
N ALA A 91 -7.35 -18.62 -5.60
CA ALA A 91 -8.33 -19.64 -5.95
C ALA A 91 -8.31 -20.83 -4.97
N GLU A 92 -7.13 -21.14 -4.42
CA GLU A 92 -6.93 -22.25 -3.48
C GLU A 92 -7.64 -21.99 -2.15
N ASP A 93 -7.54 -20.76 -1.63
CA ASP A 93 -8.12 -20.36 -0.33
C ASP A 93 -9.55 -19.83 -0.46
N GLN A 94 -10.11 -19.76 -1.66
CA GLN A 94 -11.40 -19.10 -1.98
C GLN A 94 -11.44 -17.65 -1.49
N TYR A 95 -10.29 -17.01 -1.38
CA TYR A 95 -10.14 -15.64 -0.94
C TYR A 95 -10.04 -14.71 -2.14
N ASP A 96 -10.97 -13.78 -2.27
CA ASP A 96 -11.04 -12.87 -3.41
C ASP A 96 -11.30 -11.43 -2.93
N GLU A 97 -10.23 -10.77 -2.50
CA GLU A 97 -10.26 -9.39 -2.08
C GLU A 97 -10.59 -8.45 -3.24
N ILE A 98 -10.11 -8.76 -4.42
CA ILE A 98 -10.33 -7.94 -5.62
C ILE A 98 -11.81 -7.92 -5.99
N ARG A 99 -12.50 -9.06 -5.95
CA ARG A 99 -13.93 -9.12 -6.20
C ARG A 99 -14.72 -8.27 -5.20
N ALA A 100 -14.37 -8.37 -3.92
CA ALA A 100 -15.00 -7.57 -2.87
C ALA A 100 -14.80 -6.07 -3.10
N MET A 101 -13.55 -5.65 -3.40
CA MET A 101 -13.22 -4.24 -3.70
C MET A 101 -14.00 -3.73 -4.93
N LYS A 102 -14.01 -4.52 -6.01
CA LYS A 102 -14.67 -4.17 -7.26
C LYS A 102 -16.19 -4.03 -7.08
N ASN A 103 -16.82 -5.00 -6.44
CA ASN A 103 -18.26 -4.94 -6.17
C ASN A 103 -18.61 -3.70 -5.34
N TYR A 104 -17.83 -3.41 -4.32
CA TYR A 104 -18.05 -2.28 -3.44
C TYR A 104 -18.06 -0.93 -4.18
N VAL A 105 -17.13 -0.72 -5.11
CA VAL A 105 -17.05 0.54 -5.86
C VAL A 105 -18.10 0.62 -6.98
N LEU A 106 -18.44 -0.51 -7.61
CA LEU A 106 -19.52 -0.59 -8.60
C LEU A 106 -20.88 -0.23 -7.99
N GLU A 107 -21.21 -0.80 -6.82
CA GLU A 107 -22.44 -0.50 -6.08
C GLU A 107 -22.57 0.97 -5.71
N ARG A 108 -21.45 1.72 -5.66
CA ARG A 108 -21.40 3.16 -5.35
C ARG A 108 -21.23 4.06 -6.56
N GLY A 109 -21.50 3.50 -7.76
CA GLY A 109 -21.61 4.26 -9.00
C GLY A 109 -20.30 4.54 -9.72
N VAL A 110 -19.19 3.88 -9.36
CA VAL A 110 -17.97 3.94 -10.19
C VAL A 110 -18.18 3.04 -11.41
N PRO A 111 -18.05 3.56 -12.64
CA PRO A 111 -18.28 2.76 -13.84
C PRO A 111 -17.19 1.68 -14.03
N GLN A 112 -17.60 0.57 -14.67
CA GLN A 112 -16.75 -0.62 -14.85
C GLN A 112 -15.46 -0.32 -15.61
N ASP A 113 -15.48 0.55 -16.58
CA ASP A 113 -14.36 0.97 -17.42
C ASP A 113 -13.33 1.85 -16.68
N ALA A 114 -13.74 2.48 -15.59
CA ALA A 114 -12.85 3.21 -14.68
C ALA A 114 -12.10 2.30 -13.68
N ILE A 115 -12.41 0.99 -13.61
CA ILE A 115 -11.90 0.09 -12.58
C ILE A 115 -10.88 -0.88 -13.16
N PHE A 116 -9.63 -0.74 -12.72
CA PHE A 116 -8.53 -1.66 -12.99
C PHE A 116 -8.25 -2.49 -11.75
N THR A 117 -7.88 -3.76 -11.93
CA THR A 117 -7.72 -4.70 -10.83
C THR A 117 -6.36 -5.38 -10.87
N ASP A 118 -5.69 -5.43 -9.72
CA ASP A 118 -4.43 -6.11 -9.50
C ASP A 118 -4.57 -7.17 -8.40
N GLY A 119 -4.78 -8.43 -8.77
CA GLY A 119 -4.90 -9.57 -7.87
C GLY A 119 -3.56 -10.11 -7.33
N TYR A 120 -2.45 -9.51 -7.72
CA TYR A 120 -1.11 -9.91 -7.31
C TYR A 120 -0.40 -8.86 -6.44
N GLY A 121 -1.15 -7.96 -5.84
CA GLY A 121 -0.66 -7.01 -4.85
C GLY A 121 -0.38 -7.64 -3.49
N LEU A 122 0.47 -8.68 -3.44
CA LEU A 122 0.75 -9.49 -2.24
C LEU A 122 1.37 -8.70 -1.08
N SER A 123 1.93 -7.56 -1.38
CA SER A 123 2.50 -6.63 -0.42
C SER A 123 2.42 -5.21 -0.96
N THR A 124 2.59 -4.21 -0.08
CA THR A 124 2.69 -2.80 -0.51
C THR A 124 3.77 -2.58 -1.55
N TYR A 125 4.89 -3.29 -1.43
CA TYR A 125 5.97 -3.24 -2.41
C TYR A 125 5.49 -3.73 -3.79
N ASP A 126 4.85 -4.89 -3.82
CA ASP A 126 4.33 -5.45 -5.06
C ASP A 126 3.28 -4.53 -5.69
N SER A 127 2.30 -4.05 -4.91
CA SER A 127 1.25 -3.13 -5.39
C SER A 127 1.84 -1.89 -6.07
N VAL A 128 2.82 -1.24 -5.44
CA VAL A 128 3.44 -0.01 -5.97
C VAL A 128 4.29 -0.31 -7.21
N VAL A 129 5.12 -1.36 -7.17
CA VAL A 129 5.97 -1.72 -8.32
C VAL A 129 5.11 -2.14 -9.51
N ARG A 130 4.04 -2.88 -9.27
CA ARG A 130 3.11 -3.34 -10.31
C ARG A 130 2.28 -2.18 -10.88
N ALA A 131 1.86 -1.21 -10.06
CA ALA A 131 1.22 0.01 -10.56
C ALA A 131 2.08 0.70 -11.63
N LYS A 132 3.39 0.80 -11.42
CA LYS A 132 4.33 1.35 -12.39
C LYS A 132 4.61 0.42 -13.56
N LYS A 133 5.00 -0.84 -13.29
CA LYS A 133 5.54 -1.75 -14.32
C LYS A 133 4.48 -2.47 -15.13
N ILE A 134 3.35 -2.82 -14.51
CA ILE A 134 2.29 -3.59 -15.15
C ILE A 134 1.19 -2.65 -15.64
N PHE A 135 0.75 -1.74 -14.78
CA PHE A 135 -0.33 -0.82 -15.13
C PHE A 135 0.16 0.47 -15.80
N CYS A 136 1.47 0.64 -15.96
CA CYS A 136 2.11 1.76 -16.65
C CYS A 136 1.68 3.14 -16.11
N ALA A 137 1.39 3.22 -14.81
CA ALA A 137 1.07 4.48 -14.16
C ALA A 137 2.34 5.35 -14.01
N TYR A 138 2.24 6.62 -14.38
CA TYR A 138 3.31 7.62 -14.23
C TYR A 138 3.13 8.47 -12.97
N THR A 139 1.86 8.68 -12.55
CA THR A 139 1.51 9.45 -11.36
C THR A 139 0.33 8.80 -10.65
N VAL A 140 0.41 8.66 -9.32
CA VAL A 140 -0.64 7.98 -8.57
C VAL A 140 -1.04 8.73 -7.30
N ILE A 141 -2.31 8.56 -6.89
CA ILE A 141 -2.74 8.85 -5.53
C ILE A 141 -2.79 7.52 -4.78
N ILE A 142 -2.03 7.39 -3.69
CA ILE A 142 -2.05 6.17 -2.86
C ILE A 142 -3.02 6.38 -1.70
N VAL A 143 -4.05 5.53 -1.64
CA VAL A 143 -5.05 5.53 -0.56
C VAL A 143 -4.81 4.37 0.38
N THR A 144 -4.56 4.69 1.65
CA THR A 144 -4.41 3.71 2.73
C THR A 144 -4.49 4.39 4.11
N GLN A 145 -4.45 3.62 5.23
CA GLN A 145 -4.44 4.19 6.57
C GLN A 145 -3.15 4.98 6.86
N LYS A 146 -3.27 5.98 7.74
CA LYS A 146 -2.19 6.91 8.10
C LYS A 146 -0.90 6.20 8.52
N TYR A 147 -0.99 5.16 9.37
CA TYR A 147 0.19 4.42 9.86
C TYR A 147 0.95 3.68 8.75
N HIS A 148 0.25 3.35 7.65
CA HIS A 148 0.76 2.61 6.51
C HIS A 148 1.31 3.53 5.39
N LEU A 149 0.86 4.79 5.35
CA LEU A 149 1.05 5.70 4.23
C LEU A 149 2.54 6.01 3.97
N ASP A 150 3.33 6.23 5.02
CA ASP A 150 4.76 6.53 4.87
C ASP A 150 5.52 5.38 4.19
N ARG A 151 5.19 4.14 4.51
CA ARG A 151 5.80 2.97 3.88
C ARG A 151 5.42 2.86 2.41
N ALA A 152 4.18 3.10 2.05
CA ALA A 152 3.73 3.06 0.66
C ALA A 152 4.42 4.16 -0.18
N LEU A 153 4.49 5.38 0.34
CA LEU A 153 5.16 6.50 -0.31
C LEU A 153 6.69 6.33 -0.39
N TYR A 154 7.29 5.67 0.62
CA TYR A 154 8.71 5.30 0.57
C TYR A 154 9.00 4.38 -0.61
N VAL A 155 8.17 3.34 -0.80
CA VAL A 155 8.32 2.42 -1.94
C VAL A 155 8.13 3.18 -3.25
N ALA A 156 7.08 3.99 -3.38
CA ALA A 156 6.80 4.76 -4.58
C ALA A 156 8.00 5.66 -4.96
N LYS A 157 8.54 6.41 -3.99
CA LYS A 157 9.70 7.28 -4.18
C LYS A 157 10.94 6.50 -4.65
N ASN A 158 11.25 5.35 -4.03
CA ASN A 158 12.43 4.54 -4.36
C ASN A 158 12.25 3.72 -5.65
N LYS A 159 11.04 3.68 -6.19
CA LYS A 159 10.73 3.04 -7.47
C LYS A 159 10.41 4.07 -8.56
N ASP A 160 10.74 5.34 -8.34
CA ASP A 160 10.51 6.44 -9.27
C ASP A 160 9.07 6.48 -9.79
N LEU A 161 8.11 6.31 -8.88
CA LEU A 161 6.68 6.50 -9.13
C LEU A 161 6.22 7.74 -8.36
N PRO A 162 6.03 8.88 -9.02
CA PRO A 162 5.48 10.08 -8.41
C PRO A 162 4.12 9.78 -7.77
N ALA A 163 4.01 10.05 -6.46
CA ALA A 163 2.85 9.68 -5.69
C ALA A 163 2.47 10.74 -4.66
N VAL A 164 1.18 10.95 -4.49
CA VAL A 164 0.61 11.70 -3.38
C VAL A 164 -0.17 10.73 -2.49
N GLY A 165 0.05 10.80 -1.20
CA GLY A 165 -0.65 9.95 -0.24
C GLY A 165 -1.89 10.61 0.33
N VAL A 166 -3.01 9.90 0.35
CA VAL A 166 -4.23 10.30 1.04
C VAL A 166 -4.58 9.27 2.10
N ALA A 167 -4.61 9.72 3.36
CA ALA A 167 -4.98 8.87 4.48
C ALA A 167 -6.51 8.75 4.59
N CYS A 168 -6.98 7.52 4.86
CA CYS A 168 -8.41 7.20 4.98
C CYS A 168 -8.84 6.87 6.42
N ASP A 169 -8.10 7.35 7.43
CA ASP A 169 -8.42 7.02 8.81
C ASP A 169 -9.62 7.82 9.33
N ALA A 170 -10.66 7.13 9.73
CA ALA A 170 -11.71 7.68 10.57
C ALA A 170 -11.30 7.80 12.06
N GLY A 171 -10.06 7.54 12.40
CA GLY A 171 -9.47 7.79 13.73
C GLY A 171 -10.01 6.93 14.88
N LYS A 172 -10.70 5.79 14.62
CA LYS A 172 -11.41 5.02 15.64
C LYS A 172 -11.00 3.53 15.67
N GLY A 173 -9.71 3.24 15.73
CA GLY A 173 -9.23 1.92 16.16
C GLY A 173 -9.11 1.86 17.68
N GLY A 174 -9.38 0.71 18.31
CA GLY A 174 -9.07 0.49 19.72
C GLY A 174 -7.56 0.62 19.97
N TYR A 175 -7.17 0.96 21.22
CA TYR A 175 -5.75 1.13 21.58
C TYR A 175 -4.88 -0.10 21.23
N THR A 176 -5.43 -1.31 21.42
CA THR A 176 -4.79 -2.57 21.06
C THR A 176 -4.54 -2.73 19.56
N ASP A 177 -5.49 -2.30 18.72
CA ASP A 177 -5.35 -2.36 17.26
C ASP A 177 -4.29 -1.39 16.77
N ILE A 178 -4.22 -0.20 17.36
CA ILE A 178 -3.21 0.80 17.06
C ILE A 178 -1.81 0.25 17.41
N LEU A 179 -1.64 -0.33 18.60
CA LEU A 179 -0.36 -0.88 19.04
C LEU A 179 0.09 -2.04 18.16
N ASN A 180 -0.80 -3.00 17.88
CA ASN A 180 -0.52 -4.15 17.01
C ASN A 180 -0.11 -3.69 15.60
N ASN A 181 -0.81 -2.70 15.06
CA ASN A 181 -0.47 -2.13 13.75
C ASN A 181 0.90 -1.44 13.77
N GLN A 182 1.25 -0.70 14.83
CA GLN A 182 2.56 -0.04 14.94
C GLN A 182 3.70 -1.05 15.04
N VAL A 183 3.56 -2.11 15.83
CA VAL A 183 4.57 -3.18 15.94
C VAL A 183 4.75 -3.87 14.58
N ARG A 184 3.65 -4.23 13.91
CA ARG A 184 3.70 -4.83 12.58
C ARG A 184 4.41 -3.92 11.58
N GLU A 185 4.17 -2.61 11.64
CA GLU A 185 4.78 -1.64 10.73
C GLU A 185 6.30 -1.50 10.93
N ILE A 186 6.85 -1.71 12.13
CA ILE A 186 8.30 -1.72 12.34
C ILE A 186 8.96 -2.77 11.41
N PHE A 187 8.43 -3.99 11.39
CA PHE A 187 8.95 -5.07 10.54
C PHE A 187 8.63 -4.82 9.05
N ALA A 188 7.44 -4.34 8.75
CA ALA A 188 7.02 -4.06 7.38
C ALA A 188 7.85 -2.94 6.74
N ARG A 189 8.18 -1.87 7.48
CA ARG A 189 9.09 -0.80 7.03
C ARG A 189 10.50 -1.32 6.81
N THR A 190 11.02 -2.13 7.74
CA THR A 190 12.33 -2.77 7.59
C THR A 190 12.38 -3.63 6.32
N LYS A 191 11.34 -4.45 6.08
CA LYS A 191 11.23 -5.25 4.85
C LYS A 191 11.21 -4.35 3.61
N ALA A 192 10.37 -3.32 3.60
CA ALA A 192 10.25 -2.39 2.47
C ALA A 192 11.58 -1.66 2.18
N PHE A 193 12.32 -1.26 3.23
CA PHE A 193 13.65 -0.65 3.10
C PHE A 193 14.61 -1.57 2.34
N PHE A 194 14.73 -2.83 2.77
CA PHE A 194 15.61 -3.78 2.09
C PHE A 194 15.14 -4.15 0.69
N TYR A 195 13.83 -4.27 0.47
CA TYR A 195 13.27 -4.55 -0.86
C TYR A 195 13.56 -3.42 -1.84
N CYS A 196 13.51 -2.17 -1.39
CA CYS A 196 13.91 -1.03 -2.20
C CYS A 196 15.42 -0.99 -2.45
N LEU A 197 16.23 -1.22 -1.40
CA LEU A 197 17.69 -1.17 -1.47
C LEU A 197 18.27 -2.23 -2.41
N LEU A 198 17.73 -3.45 -2.36
CA LEU A 198 18.20 -4.60 -3.13
C LEU A 198 17.46 -4.79 -4.47
N ASP A 199 16.55 -3.88 -4.79
CA ASP A 199 15.74 -3.89 -6.02
C ASP A 199 15.04 -5.23 -6.32
N PHE A 200 14.45 -5.86 -5.29
CA PHE A 200 13.72 -7.09 -5.49
C PHE A 200 12.61 -6.92 -6.53
N GLN A 201 12.42 -7.95 -7.37
CA GLN A 201 11.28 -7.96 -8.27
C GLN A 201 10.04 -8.52 -7.55
N PRO A 202 8.83 -8.05 -7.90
CA PRO A 202 7.59 -8.69 -7.46
C PRO A 202 7.58 -10.17 -7.82
N LYS A 203 6.97 -11.00 -6.97
CA LYS A 203 6.87 -12.45 -7.19
C LYS A 203 6.15 -12.79 -8.51
N PHE A 204 5.18 -11.97 -8.89
CA PHE A 204 4.43 -12.11 -10.13
C PHE A 204 4.47 -10.78 -10.88
N LEU A 205 5.08 -10.75 -12.06
CA LEU A 205 5.05 -9.57 -12.93
C LEU A 205 3.88 -9.68 -13.91
N GLY A 206 3.80 -10.71 -14.73
CA GLY A 206 2.76 -10.84 -15.75
C GLY A 206 2.93 -9.88 -16.93
N GLU A 207 1.93 -9.82 -17.80
CA GLU A 207 1.90 -8.92 -18.95
C GLU A 207 1.47 -7.50 -18.57
N ALA A 208 1.97 -6.51 -19.31
CA ALA A 208 1.61 -5.12 -19.08
C ALA A 208 0.14 -4.85 -19.43
N GLN A 209 -0.55 -4.15 -18.53
CA GLN A 209 -1.94 -3.70 -18.70
C GLN A 209 -1.93 -2.16 -18.61
N ASN A 210 -1.62 -1.52 -19.71
CA ASN A 210 -1.46 -0.05 -19.72
C ASN A 210 -2.81 0.63 -19.44
N ILE A 211 -2.96 1.24 -18.26
CA ILE A 211 -4.17 2.00 -17.89
C ILE A 211 -4.32 3.30 -18.70
N ASN A 212 -3.28 3.75 -19.40
CA ASN A 212 -3.28 4.94 -20.23
C ASN A 212 -3.44 4.62 -21.73
N ALA A 213 -3.56 3.34 -22.10
CA ALA A 213 -3.92 2.96 -23.47
C ALA A 213 -5.44 3.15 -23.64
N ASN A 214 -5.82 4.11 -24.47
CA ASN A 214 -7.19 4.28 -24.95
C ASN A 214 -7.51 3.26 -26.02
#